data_e9f281ea5e4c42be89640460b3f5ba68
#
_entry.id   e9f281ea5e4c42be89640460b3f5ba68
#
_cell.length_a   1.000
_cell.length_b   1.000
_cell.length_c   1.000
_cell.angle_alpha   90.00
_cell.angle_beta   90.00
_cell.angle_gamma   90.00
#
_symmetry.space_group_name_H-M   'P 1'
#
loop_
_entity.id
_entity.type
_entity.pdbx_description
1 polymer ?
#
loop_
_entity_poly.entity_id
_entity_poly.type
_entity_poly.pdbx_seq_one_letter_code
_entity_poly.pdbx_strand_id
1 'polypeptide(L)'
;MWYKEKYRIVTENPYNKEKLNGLGLVIYSEWKDSFVNIIQKNEIKHLFLNYSLGWKCSDYTFLRYIKPIETLEIIDTHSVGIKNVEQQHELVTLCLNLPNANDIDYHAFYHLKNVFCYGDKRNDSLFSCNSIEKLYIDDFRIGDKHCIGNLKNLKDLTIANSNITSLSFAKELLQL
;
A
#
# COMPACT_ATOMS: atom_id res chain seq x y z
N MET A 1 -11.45 22.08 13.23
CA MET A 1 -12.34 22.40 12.10
C MET A 1 -12.94 21.07 11.63
N TRP A 2 -14.22 20.82 11.95
CA TRP A 2 -14.86 19.54 11.64
C TRP A 2 -15.26 19.55 10.17
N TYR A 3 -14.69 18.67 9.36
CA TYR A 3 -15.06 18.54 7.94
C TYR A 3 -16.53 18.14 7.85
N LYS A 4 -17.36 18.99 7.23
CA LYS A 4 -18.74 18.66 6.86
C LYS A 4 -18.81 17.56 5.81
N GLU A 5 -17.79 17.46 4.98
CA GLU A 5 -17.67 16.43 3.94
C GLU A 5 -16.92 15.22 4.49
N LYS A 6 -17.39 14.04 4.13
CA LYS A 6 -16.84 12.76 4.57
C LYS A 6 -15.69 12.26 3.69
N TYR A 7 -15.34 13.04 2.66
CA TYR A 7 -14.28 12.75 1.71
C TYR A 7 -13.77 14.03 1.05
N ARG A 8 -12.64 13.92 0.37
CA ARG A 8 -12.10 14.97 -0.50
C ARG A 8 -11.47 14.35 -1.74
N ILE A 9 -11.75 14.93 -2.92
CA ILE A 9 -11.02 14.62 -4.15
C ILE A 9 -9.77 15.51 -4.17
N VAL A 10 -8.63 14.91 -4.50
CA VAL A 10 -7.32 15.56 -4.46
C VAL A 10 -6.54 15.32 -5.77
N THR A 11 -5.65 16.25 -6.09
CA THR A 11 -4.72 16.17 -7.24
C THR A 11 -3.27 15.99 -6.80
N GLU A 12 -3.06 15.97 -5.47
CA GLU A 12 -1.77 15.80 -4.83
C GLU A 12 -1.87 14.75 -3.73
N ASN A 13 -0.79 14.03 -3.51
CA ASN A 13 -0.69 13.10 -2.39
C ASN A 13 -0.91 13.87 -1.06
N PRO A 14 -1.81 13.42 -0.18
CA PRO A 14 -2.18 14.16 1.03
C PRO A 14 -1.02 14.34 2.02
N TYR A 15 0.05 13.54 1.92
CA TYR A 15 1.15 13.52 2.88
C TYR A 15 2.39 14.26 2.38
N ASN A 16 2.89 13.95 1.18
CA ASN A 16 4.14 14.51 0.65
C ASN A 16 3.93 15.64 -0.38
N LYS A 17 2.68 15.93 -0.74
CA LYS A 17 2.29 16.98 -1.70
C LYS A 17 2.78 16.75 -3.14
N GLU A 18 3.25 15.57 -3.45
CA GLU A 18 3.57 15.21 -4.83
C GLU A 18 2.31 15.17 -5.69
N LYS A 19 2.43 15.69 -6.90
CA LYS A 19 1.34 15.70 -7.87
C LYS A 19 0.98 14.28 -8.29
N LEU A 20 -0.30 13.93 -8.22
CA LEU A 20 -0.80 12.64 -8.67
C LEU A 20 -0.97 12.60 -10.20
N ASN A 21 -0.79 11.42 -10.76
CA ASN A 21 -1.17 11.14 -12.14
C ASN A 21 -2.67 10.75 -12.19
N GLY A 22 -3.55 11.73 -12.07
CA GLY A 22 -4.99 11.54 -11.98
C GLY A 22 -5.57 12.04 -10.65
N LEU A 23 -6.81 11.67 -10.39
CA LEU A 23 -7.51 12.09 -9.18
C LEU A 23 -7.37 11.06 -8.06
N GLY A 24 -7.18 11.56 -6.85
CA GLY A 24 -7.21 10.79 -5.62
C GLY A 24 -8.47 11.04 -4.80
N LEU A 25 -8.85 10.08 -3.98
CA LEU A 25 -9.94 10.17 -3.02
C LEU A 25 -9.39 9.90 -1.61
N VAL A 26 -9.55 10.87 -0.74
CA VAL A 26 -9.27 10.73 0.70
C VAL A 26 -10.60 10.59 1.42
N ILE A 27 -10.79 9.53 2.21
CA ILE A 27 -12.04 9.29 2.95
C ILE A 27 -11.81 9.53 4.45
N TYR A 28 -12.66 10.36 5.05
CA TYR A 28 -12.62 10.77 6.47
C TYR A 28 -13.76 10.17 7.31
N SER A 29 -14.31 9.05 6.88
CA SER A 29 -15.48 8.44 7.54
C SER A 29 -15.43 6.92 7.40
N GLU A 30 -16.45 6.24 7.87
CA GLU A 30 -16.74 4.86 7.50
C GLU A 30 -17.00 4.74 6.01
N TRP A 31 -16.74 3.54 5.45
CA TRP A 31 -17.09 3.23 4.07
C TRP A 31 -18.60 3.38 3.83
N LYS A 32 -18.95 3.83 2.65
CA LYS A 32 -20.32 3.89 2.14
C LYS A 32 -20.34 3.45 0.69
N ASP A 33 -21.36 2.71 0.31
CA ASP A 33 -21.52 2.22 -1.07
C ASP A 33 -21.59 3.35 -2.09
N SER A 34 -22.04 4.55 -1.67
CA SER A 34 -22.01 5.74 -2.52
C SER A 34 -20.61 6.15 -2.99
N PHE A 35 -19.54 5.74 -2.27
CA PHE A 35 -18.17 5.98 -2.71
C PHE A 35 -17.80 5.23 -3.97
N VAL A 36 -18.40 4.06 -4.23
CA VAL A 36 -18.25 3.35 -5.50
C VAL A 36 -18.62 4.26 -6.69
N ASN A 37 -19.77 4.95 -6.59
CA ASN A 37 -20.20 5.87 -7.61
C ASN A 37 -19.28 7.08 -7.76
N ILE A 38 -18.72 7.58 -6.64
CA ILE A 38 -17.76 8.70 -6.65
C ILE A 38 -16.49 8.28 -7.37
N ILE A 39 -15.94 7.09 -7.04
CA ILE A 39 -14.76 6.53 -7.66
C ILE A 39 -14.98 6.36 -9.18
N GLN A 40 -16.14 5.82 -9.57
CA GLN A 40 -16.46 5.60 -10.98
C GLN A 40 -16.63 6.89 -11.77
N LYS A 41 -17.46 7.82 -11.25
CA LYS A 41 -17.83 9.07 -11.94
C LYS A 41 -16.64 10.02 -12.13
N ASN A 42 -15.72 10.04 -11.17
CA ASN A 42 -14.56 10.93 -11.18
C ASN A 42 -13.29 10.23 -11.68
N GLU A 43 -13.38 8.98 -12.12
CA GLU A 43 -12.22 8.20 -12.59
C GLU A 43 -11.07 8.21 -11.59
N ILE A 44 -11.40 8.01 -10.30
CA ILE A 44 -10.42 8.02 -9.21
C ILE A 44 -9.39 6.91 -9.43
N LYS A 45 -8.11 7.27 -9.39
CA LYS A 45 -6.97 6.35 -9.54
C LYS A 45 -6.22 6.11 -8.23
N HIS A 46 -6.39 6.97 -7.24
CA HIS A 46 -5.64 6.91 -5.98
C HIS A 46 -6.62 6.95 -4.82
N LEU A 47 -6.55 5.95 -3.92
CA LEU A 47 -7.42 5.84 -2.75
C LEU A 47 -6.58 5.88 -1.46
N PHE A 48 -6.92 6.81 -0.56
CA PHE A 48 -6.22 7.05 0.71
C PHE A 48 -7.18 6.82 1.88
N LEU A 49 -6.89 5.78 2.65
CA LEU A 49 -7.67 5.29 3.78
C LEU A 49 -6.79 5.28 5.03
N ASN A 50 -6.83 6.37 5.80
CA ASN A 50 -5.94 6.53 6.94
C ASN A 50 -6.74 6.90 8.18
N TYR A 51 -6.65 6.07 9.23
CA TYR A 51 -7.38 6.29 10.48
C TYR A 51 -7.02 7.64 11.15
N SER A 52 -5.78 8.11 11.02
CA SER A 52 -5.37 9.40 11.56
C SER A 52 -6.02 10.59 10.86
N LEU A 53 -6.49 10.39 9.63
CA LEU A 53 -7.27 11.36 8.87
C LEU A 53 -8.79 11.22 9.09
N GLY A 54 -9.22 10.20 9.83
CA GLY A 54 -10.63 9.97 10.16
C GLY A 54 -11.29 8.80 9.44
N TRP A 55 -10.53 7.97 8.71
CA TRP A 55 -10.99 6.68 8.22
C TRP A 55 -11.40 5.77 9.39
N LYS A 56 -12.53 5.09 9.28
CA LYS A 56 -13.14 4.30 10.37
C LYS A 56 -13.75 3.00 9.87
N CYS A 57 -13.16 2.32 8.93
CA CYS A 57 -13.68 1.06 8.46
C CYS A 57 -12.99 -0.11 9.15
N SER A 58 -13.74 -1.16 9.43
CA SER A 58 -13.20 -2.41 9.95
C SER A 58 -13.17 -3.53 8.90
N ASP A 59 -13.72 -3.31 7.70
CA ASP A 59 -13.87 -4.34 6.66
C ASP A 59 -13.52 -3.77 5.27
N TYR A 60 -12.60 -4.44 4.58
CA TYR A 60 -12.09 -4.08 3.27
C TYR A 60 -12.71 -4.89 2.12
N THR A 61 -13.80 -5.60 2.35
CA THR A 61 -14.47 -6.39 1.30
C THR A 61 -14.98 -5.54 0.14
N PHE A 62 -15.21 -4.22 0.35
CA PHE A 62 -15.62 -3.30 -0.69
C PHE A 62 -14.58 -3.16 -1.82
N LEU A 63 -13.29 -3.46 -1.56
CA LEU A 63 -12.23 -3.36 -2.57
C LEU A 63 -12.50 -4.19 -3.82
N ARG A 64 -13.25 -5.27 -3.71
CA ARG A 64 -13.64 -6.12 -4.84
C ARG A 64 -14.72 -5.50 -5.74
N TYR A 65 -15.39 -4.45 -5.29
CA TYR A 65 -16.50 -3.81 -6.00
C TYR A 65 -16.13 -2.47 -6.64
N ILE A 66 -14.99 -1.91 -6.30
CA ILE A 66 -14.52 -0.67 -6.93
C ILE A 66 -13.78 -0.97 -8.23
N LYS A 67 -13.74 0.01 -9.13
CA LYS A 67 -12.88 -0.06 -10.32
C LYS A 67 -11.41 -0.21 -9.91
N PRO A 68 -10.58 -0.84 -10.75
CA PRO A 68 -9.14 -0.89 -10.53
C PRO A 68 -8.55 0.51 -10.33
N ILE A 69 -7.67 0.62 -9.34
CA ILE A 69 -6.96 1.85 -8.98
C ILE A 69 -5.44 1.64 -9.10
N GLU A 70 -4.70 2.74 -9.28
CA GLU A 70 -3.23 2.71 -9.42
C GLU A 70 -2.50 2.82 -8.07
N THR A 71 -3.12 3.51 -7.10
CA THR A 71 -2.57 3.65 -5.74
C THR A 71 -3.61 3.30 -4.70
N LEU A 72 -3.23 2.46 -3.75
CA LEU A 72 -4.00 2.19 -2.55
C LEU A 72 -3.12 2.40 -1.32
N GLU A 73 -3.58 3.26 -0.42
CA GLU A 73 -3.00 3.41 0.90
C GLU A 73 -4.03 3.03 1.95
N ILE A 74 -3.65 2.11 2.83
CA ILE A 74 -4.42 1.73 4.01
C ILE A 74 -3.51 1.80 5.22
N ILE A 75 -3.82 2.73 6.13
CA ILE A 75 -3.20 2.84 7.46
C ILE A 75 -4.32 2.68 8.48
N ASP A 76 -4.39 1.51 9.12
CA ASP A 76 -5.48 1.14 10.02
C ASP A 76 -5.01 0.18 11.11
N THR A 77 -5.87 -0.01 12.11
CA THR A 77 -5.70 -1.00 13.19
C THR A 77 -6.51 -2.29 12.97
N HIS A 78 -7.27 -2.36 11.89
CA HIS A 78 -8.14 -3.49 11.51
C HIS A 78 -7.79 -3.98 10.11
N SER A 79 -7.96 -5.28 9.88
CA SER A 79 -7.58 -5.95 8.62
C SER A 79 -8.63 -6.92 8.08
N VAL A 80 -9.87 -6.89 8.59
CA VAL A 80 -10.93 -7.78 8.09
C VAL A 80 -11.15 -7.57 6.60
N GLY A 81 -11.15 -8.66 5.85
CA GLY A 81 -11.36 -8.60 4.40
C GLY A 81 -10.21 -8.00 3.59
N ILE A 82 -9.04 -7.73 4.20
CA ILE A 82 -7.91 -7.09 3.51
C ILE A 82 -7.42 -7.88 2.29
N LYS A 83 -7.59 -9.18 2.27
CA LYS A 83 -7.23 -10.01 1.11
C LYS A 83 -7.96 -9.59 -0.18
N ASN A 84 -9.08 -8.86 -0.10
CA ASN A 84 -9.74 -8.31 -1.27
C ASN A 84 -8.91 -7.25 -2.02
N VAL A 85 -7.79 -6.78 -1.45
CA VAL A 85 -6.83 -5.93 -2.16
C VAL A 85 -6.26 -6.64 -3.39
N GLU A 86 -6.15 -7.97 -3.36
CA GLU A 86 -5.66 -8.79 -4.47
C GLU A 86 -6.52 -8.67 -5.75
N GLN A 87 -7.75 -8.16 -5.64
CA GLN A 87 -8.61 -7.87 -6.79
C GLN A 87 -8.21 -6.57 -7.53
N GLN A 88 -7.30 -5.78 -6.94
CA GLN A 88 -6.83 -4.52 -7.50
C GLN A 88 -5.54 -4.74 -8.32
N HIS A 89 -5.64 -5.50 -9.41
CA HIS A 89 -4.50 -5.95 -10.22
C HIS A 89 -3.69 -4.84 -10.89
N GLU A 90 -4.29 -3.63 -11.07
CA GLU A 90 -3.66 -2.47 -11.70
C GLU A 90 -2.82 -1.61 -10.74
N LEU A 91 -2.66 -2.06 -9.48
CA LEU A 91 -1.88 -1.31 -8.51
C LEU A 91 -0.42 -1.15 -8.95
N VAL A 92 0.03 0.10 -8.94
CA VAL A 92 1.42 0.53 -9.12
C VAL A 92 2.05 0.84 -7.76
N THR A 93 1.26 1.38 -6.84
CA THR A 93 1.68 1.73 -5.48
C THR A 93 0.74 1.13 -4.45
N LEU A 94 1.29 0.38 -3.52
CA LEU A 94 0.57 -0.20 -2.39
C LEU A 94 1.24 0.17 -1.08
N CYS A 95 0.50 0.87 -0.21
CA CYS A 95 0.92 1.20 1.14
C CYS A 95 -0.01 0.51 2.14
N LEU A 96 0.52 -0.41 2.91
CA LEU A 96 -0.23 -1.15 3.93
C LEU A 96 0.47 -1.05 5.27
N ASN A 97 -0.16 -0.33 6.20
CA ASN A 97 0.24 -0.32 7.61
C ASN A 97 -0.96 -0.75 8.46
N LEU A 98 -1.09 -2.06 8.62
CA LEU A 98 -2.15 -2.69 9.40
C LEU A 98 -1.71 -4.07 9.90
N PRO A 99 -2.27 -4.55 11.02
CA PRO A 99 -1.96 -5.87 11.54
C PRO A 99 -2.44 -6.96 10.58
N ASN A 100 -1.69 -8.06 10.51
CA ASN A 100 -2.06 -9.26 9.73
C ASN A 100 -2.20 -9.03 8.21
N ALA A 101 -1.48 -8.04 7.63
CA ALA A 101 -1.39 -7.88 6.18
C ALA A 101 -0.56 -8.99 5.47
N ASN A 102 -0.11 -9.98 6.23
CA ASN A 102 0.84 -11.00 5.77
C ASN A 102 0.24 -12.03 4.81
N ASP A 103 -1.10 -12.13 4.76
CA ASP A 103 -1.80 -13.11 3.92
C ASP A 103 -2.01 -12.66 2.47
N ILE A 104 -1.48 -11.47 2.10
CA ILE A 104 -1.61 -10.92 0.75
C ILE A 104 -0.61 -11.60 -0.18
N ASP A 105 -1.09 -12.09 -1.32
CA ASP A 105 -0.23 -12.56 -2.40
C ASP A 105 0.16 -11.40 -3.34
N TYR A 106 1.39 -10.95 -3.23
CA TYR A 106 1.92 -9.85 -4.06
C TYR A 106 2.04 -10.21 -5.55
N HIS A 107 2.00 -11.50 -5.92
CA HIS A 107 1.97 -11.91 -7.33
C HIS A 107 0.64 -11.58 -8.02
N ALA A 108 -0.41 -11.23 -7.25
CA ALA A 108 -1.66 -10.73 -7.81
C ALA A 108 -1.53 -9.36 -8.49
N PHE A 109 -0.43 -8.62 -8.25
CA PHE A 109 -0.25 -7.25 -8.72
C PHE A 109 0.77 -7.17 -9.86
N TYR A 110 0.32 -7.20 -11.09
CA TYR A 110 1.21 -7.27 -12.27
C TYR A 110 2.02 -5.99 -12.54
N HIS A 111 1.57 -4.84 -12.02
CA HIS A 111 2.16 -3.52 -12.27
C HIS A 111 2.79 -2.90 -11.02
N LEU A 112 2.84 -3.64 -9.90
CA LEU A 112 3.29 -3.11 -8.62
C LEU A 112 4.78 -2.77 -8.64
N LYS A 113 5.08 -1.50 -8.40
CA LYS A 113 6.45 -0.96 -8.37
C LYS A 113 6.85 -0.43 -7.00
N ASN A 114 5.91 0.18 -6.30
CA ASN A 114 6.20 0.85 -5.03
C ASN A 114 5.42 0.18 -3.91
N VAL A 115 6.14 -0.32 -2.91
CA VAL A 115 5.56 -0.97 -1.73
C VAL A 115 6.01 -0.26 -0.48
N PHE A 116 5.06 0.07 0.38
CA PHE A 116 5.27 0.61 1.72
C PHE A 116 4.52 -0.30 2.69
N CYS A 117 5.25 -1.03 3.53
CA CYS A 117 4.64 -2.02 4.42
C CYS A 117 5.27 -2.03 5.80
N TYR A 118 4.53 -2.57 6.75
CA TYR A 118 5.04 -2.91 8.06
C TYR A 118 5.69 -4.29 8.00
N GLY A 119 6.92 -4.40 8.49
CA GLY A 119 7.75 -5.59 8.37
C GLY A 119 7.37 -6.72 9.34
N ASP A 120 6.09 -6.98 9.50
CA ASP A 120 5.67 -8.15 10.26
C ASP A 120 5.78 -9.40 9.38
N LYS A 121 6.51 -10.35 9.91
CA LYS A 121 6.72 -11.76 9.55
C LYS A 121 6.13 -12.26 8.22
N ARG A 122 7.03 -12.60 7.27
CA ARG A 122 6.80 -13.63 6.25
C ARG A 122 5.75 -13.31 5.18
N ASN A 123 6.06 -12.34 4.34
CA ASN A 123 5.39 -12.36 3.05
C ASN A 123 6.40 -12.74 1.95
N ASP A 124 6.61 -14.04 1.76
CA ASP A 124 7.56 -14.57 0.78
C ASP A 124 7.20 -14.11 -0.64
N SER A 125 5.91 -13.88 -0.93
CA SER A 125 5.46 -13.36 -2.23
C SER A 125 5.94 -11.93 -2.48
N LEU A 126 6.03 -11.07 -1.45
CA LEU A 126 6.61 -9.73 -1.56
C LEU A 126 8.05 -9.80 -2.08
N PHE A 127 8.87 -10.65 -1.46
CA PHE A 127 10.30 -10.75 -1.76
C PHE A 127 10.62 -11.54 -3.04
N SER A 128 9.64 -12.15 -3.67
CA SER A 128 9.74 -12.77 -4.99
C SER A 128 9.12 -11.96 -6.12
N CYS A 129 8.54 -10.78 -5.80
CA CYS A 129 7.90 -9.89 -6.76
C CYS A 129 8.93 -9.01 -7.46
N ASN A 130 9.44 -9.46 -8.62
CA ASN A 130 10.51 -8.79 -9.36
C ASN A 130 10.10 -7.43 -9.98
N SER A 131 8.82 -7.05 -9.99
CA SER A 131 8.37 -5.76 -10.49
C SER A 131 8.68 -4.60 -9.53
N ILE A 132 9.01 -4.88 -8.26
CA ILE A 132 9.22 -3.87 -7.23
C ILE A 132 10.50 -3.10 -7.50
N GLU A 133 10.35 -1.78 -7.63
CA GLU A 133 11.44 -0.81 -7.82
C GLU A 133 11.72 -0.01 -6.54
N LYS A 134 10.71 0.19 -5.70
CA LYS A 134 10.82 0.92 -4.43
C LYS A 134 10.17 0.14 -3.30
N LEU A 135 10.94 -0.07 -2.21
CA LEU A 135 10.47 -0.73 -1.00
C LEU A 135 10.77 0.13 0.23
N TYR A 136 9.73 0.52 0.95
CA TYR A 136 9.82 0.99 2.32
C TYR A 136 9.25 -0.09 3.24
N ILE A 137 10.05 -0.54 4.21
CA ILE A 137 9.63 -1.54 5.18
C ILE A 137 9.95 -1.05 6.60
N ASP A 138 8.92 -1.01 7.44
CA ASP A 138 9.03 -0.60 8.84
C ASP A 138 8.99 -1.84 9.75
N ASP A 139 9.75 -1.82 10.85
CA ASP A 139 9.87 -2.92 11.84
C ASP A 139 10.33 -4.27 11.22
N PHE A 140 11.24 -4.23 10.24
CA PHE A 140 11.79 -5.44 9.62
C PHE A 140 12.71 -6.20 10.58
N ARG A 141 12.48 -7.50 10.76
CA ARG A 141 13.24 -8.34 11.68
C ARG A 141 14.30 -9.20 10.97
N ILE A 142 15.41 -9.46 11.66
CA ILE A 142 16.65 -10.07 11.09
C ILE A 142 16.41 -11.43 10.40
N GLY A 143 15.39 -12.19 10.79
CA GLY A 143 15.15 -13.53 10.23
C GLY A 143 15.04 -13.57 8.70
N ASP A 144 14.59 -12.46 8.10
CA ASP A 144 14.18 -12.41 6.68
C ASP A 144 15.14 -11.62 5.77
N LYS A 145 16.33 -11.24 6.28
CA LYS A 145 17.28 -10.38 5.56
C LYS A 145 17.74 -10.89 4.19
N HIS A 146 17.74 -12.20 3.98
CA HIS A 146 18.20 -12.79 2.72
C HIS A 146 17.17 -12.64 1.59
N CYS A 147 15.89 -12.53 1.92
CA CYS A 147 14.84 -12.41 0.91
C CYS A 147 14.86 -11.08 0.15
N ILE A 148 15.28 -9.98 0.78
CA ILE A 148 15.39 -8.66 0.11
C ILE A 148 16.32 -8.74 -1.11
N GLY A 149 17.42 -9.50 -1.02
CA GLY A 149 18.35 -9.69 -2.13
C GLY A 149 17.74 -10.31 -3.40
N ASN A 150 16.53 -10.86 -3.33
CA ASN A 150 15.82 -11.39 -4.48
C ASN A 150 15.16 -10.31 -5.33
N LEU A 151 14.95 -9.11 -4.81
CA LEU A 151 14.29 -7.99 -5.52
C LEU A 151 15.26 -7.30 -6.49
N LYS A 152 15.57 -7.98 -7.60
CA LYS A 152 16.66 -7.59 -8.53
C LYS A 152 16.44 -6.25 -9.23
N ASN A 153 15.20 -5.75 -9.29
CA ASN A 153 14.87 -4.46 -9.91
C ASN A 153 14.72 -3.32 -8.87
N LEU A 154 15.05 -3.59 -7.60
CA LEU A 154 14.94 -2.60 -6.54
C LEU A 154 15.97 -1.47 -6.73
N LYS A 155 15.48 -0.23 -6.75
CA LYS A 155 16.24 1.02 -6.95
C LYS A 155 16.27 1.91 -5.72
N ASP A 156 15.27 1.74 -4.84
CA ASP A 156 15.12 2.53 -3.62
C ASP A 156 14.69 1.60 -2.48
N LEU A 157 15.50 1.53 -1.43
CA LEU A 157 15.24 0.71 -0.26
C LEU A 157 15.34 1.56 1.00
N THR A 158 14.26 1.64 1.73
CA THR A 158 14.24 2.21 3.08
C THR A 158 13.81 1.15 4.08
N ILE A 159 14.61 0.93 5.10
CA ILE A 159 14.31 0.04 6.22
C ILE A 159 14.32 0.88 7.49
N ALA A 160 13.18 1.00 8.14
CA ALA A 160 13.00 1.77 9.36
C ALA A 160 12.76 0.84 10.56
N ASN A 161 13.05 1.34 11.77
CA ASN A 161 12.78 0.68 13.05
C ASN A 161 13.21 -0.81 13.11
N SER A 162 14.33 -1.13 12.46
CA SER A 162 14.82 -2.48 12.25
C SER A 162 15.98 -2.81 13.19
N ASN A 163 16.18 -4.09 13.46
CA ASN A 163 17.35 -4.59 14.17
C ASN A 163 18.42 -5.19 13.23
N ILE A 164 18.45 -4.76 11.95
CA ILE A 164 19.46 -5.20 10.99
C ILE A 164 20.86 -4.80 11.47
N THR A 165 21.77 -5.77 11.53
CA THR A 165 23.17 -5.55 11.90
C THR A 165 24.13 -5.68 10.72
N SER A 166 23.64 -6.08 9.54
CA SER A 166 24.45 -6.26 8.32
C SER A 166 23.63 -5.97 7.08
N LEU A 167 24.23 -5.24 6.14
CA LEU A 167 23.68 -4.98 4.81
C LEU A 167 24.25 -5.93 3.73
N SER A 168 24.72 -7.13 4.11
CA SER A 168 25.34 -8.07 3.17
C SER A 168 24.43 -8.48 2.01
N PHE A 169 23.11 -8.46 2.19
CA PHE A 169 22.11 -8.71 1.14
C PHE A 169 22.13 -7.65 0.03
N ALA A 170 22.58 -6.42 0.34
CA ALA A 170 22.61 -5.33 -0.64
C ALA A 170 23.57 -5.62 -1.81
N LYS A 171 24.53 -6.52 -1.63
CA LYS A 171 25.42 -6.98 -2.71
C LYS A 171 24.67 -7.65 -3.88
N GLU A 172 23.47 -8.14 -3.62
CA GLU A 172 22.62 -8.80 -4.59
C GLU A 172 21.70 -7.81 -5.36
N LEU A 173 21.64 -6.56 -4.91
CA LEU A 173 20.75 -5.50 -5.42
C LEU A 173 21.52 -4.60 -6.39
N LEU A 174 21.66 -5.03 -7.63
CA LEU A 174 22.52 -4.36 -8.62
C LEU A 174 21.96 -3.02 -9.16
N GLN A 175 20.72 -2.68 -8.82
CA GLN A 175 20.04 -1.46 -9.27
C GLN A 175 19.92 -0.41 -8.14
N LEU A 176 20.36 -0.74 -6.91
CA LEU A 176 20.24 0.09 -5.73
C LEU A 176 21.27 1.23 -5.70
#